data_537c2221e060424efe205cfdcea80d72
#
_entry.id   537c2221e060424efe205cfdcea80d72
#
_cell.length_a   1.000
_cell.length_b   1.000
_cell.length_c   1.000
_cell.angle_alpha   90.00
_cell.angle_beta   90.00
_cell.angle_gamma   90.00
#
_symmetry.space_group_name_H-M   'P 1'
#
loop_
_entity.id
_entity.type
_entity.pdbx_description
1 polymer ?
#
loop_
_entity_poly.entity_id
_entity_poly.type
_entity_poly.pdbx_seq_one_letter_code
_entity_poly.pdbx_strand_id
1 'polypeptide(L)'
;MFINNNYHFRKTGEMMTPKEMWQAYKKINPAIGDEIDAWAFGVQADQLADLVLRGEKTATASVYELYKFENEPLPQVGTFDIILDSRNRAVCIIEITKVSVLPFNEISAEHAFKEGEGDKSLAYWQQVHEEFFTECLVEADLEFSQETGVVLEEFRKVYPLDQA
;
A
#
# COMPACT_ATOMS: atom_id res chain seq x y z
N MET A 1 21.90 -16.35 -4.14
CA MET A 1 21.18 -15.56 -3.12
C MET A 1 19.71 -15.90 -3.23
N PHE A 2 19.25 -16.79 -2.36
CA PHE A 2 17.86 -17.28 -2.41
C PHE A 2 16.97 -16.18 -1.84
N ILE A 3 16.16 -15.57 -2.72
CA ILE A 3 15.05 -14.73 -2.30
C ILE A 3 14.02 -15.69 -1.72
N ASN A 4 13.91 -15.73 -0.39
CA ASN A 4 12.85 -16.44 0.29
C ASN A 4 11.54 -15.67 0.04
N ASN A 5 10.91 -15.96 -1.08
CA ASN A 5 9.55 -15.48 -1.37
C ASN A 5 8.59 -16.23 -0.45
N ASN A 6 8.36 -15.69 0.75
CA ASN A 6 7.34 -16.19 1.69
C ASN A 6 5.93 -15.78 1.24
N TYR A 7 5.63 -15.93 -0.05
CA TYR A 7 4.26 -15.83 -0.52
C TYR A 7 3.45 -17.04 -0.01
N HIS A 8 2.22 -16.80 0.36
CA HIS A 8 1.31 -17.88 0.74
C HIS A 8 0.98 -18.72 -0.48
N PHE A 9 1.63 -19.89 -0.57
CA PHE A 9 1.33 -20.88 -1.57
C PHE A 9 0.18 -21.78 -1.09
N ARG A 10 -0.68 -22.16 -2.02
CA ARG A 10 -1.55 -23.33 -1.82
C ARG A 10 -0.66 -24.57 -1.66
N LYS A 11 -1.26 -25.65 -1.15
CA LYS A 11 -0.60 -26.98 -1.12
C LYS A 11 -0.06 -27.43 -2.50
N THR A 12 -0.53 -26.81 -3.59
CA THR A 12 -0.09 -27.05 -4.98
C THR A 12 1.04 -26.14 -5.44
N GLY A 13 1.53 -25.21 -4.61
CA GLY A 13 2.55 -24.23 -4.99
C GLY A 13 2.04 -23.01 -5.79
N GLU A 14 0.73 -22.90 -6.01
CA GLU A 14 0.14 -21.75 -6.70
C GLU A 14 -0.19 -20.60 -5.74
N MET A 15 -0.05 -19.36 -6.24
CA MET A 15 -0.42 -18.14 -5.52
C MET A 15 -1.94 -18.03 -5.39
N MET A 16 -2.42 -17.46 -4.28
CA MET A 16 -3.85 -17.19 -4.09
C MET A 16 -4.34 -16.06 -5.00
N THR A 17 -5.58 -16.21 -5.49
CA THR A 17 -6.33 -15.07 -6.03
C THR A 17 -6.80 -14.16 -4.88
N PRO A 18 -7.13 -12.88 -5.16
CA PRO A 18 -7.71 -12.00 -4.15
C PRO A 18 -8.92 -12.59 -3.44
N LYS A 19 -9.84 -13.18 -4.18
CA LYS A 19 -11.05 -13.83 -3.62
C LYS A 19 -10.70 -14.97 -2.67
N GLU A 20 -9.75 -15.81 -3.03
CA GLU A 20 -9.33 -16.94 -2.19
C GLU A 20 -8.65 -16.47 -0.91
N MET A 21 -7.81 -15.47 -1.00
CA MET A 21 -7.15 -14.88 0.17
C MET A 21 -8.18 -14.25 1.12
N TRP A 22 -9.16 -13.52 0.58
CA TRP A 22 -10.23 -12.94 1.38
C TRP A 22 -11.07 -14.00 2.09
N GLN A 23 -11.46 -15.07 1.40
CA GLN A 23 -12.18 -16.17 2.00
C GLN A 23 -11.37 -16.90 3.10
N ALA A 24 -10.06 -17.00 2.92
CA ALA A 24 -9.18 -17.57 3.96
C ALA A 24 -9.14 -16.67 5.20
N TYR A 25 -9.05 -15.35 5.02
CA TYR A 25 -9.03 -14.40 6.13
C TYR A 25 -10.40 -14.31 6.85
N LYS A 26 -11.51 -14.40 6.14
CA LYS A 26 -12.86 -14.46 6.74
C LYS A 26 -13.04 -15.59 7.73
N LYS A 27 -12.35 -16.70 7.56
CA LYS A 27 -12.37 -17.81 8.54
C LYS A 27 -11.71 -17.43 9.86
N ILE A 28 -10.75 -16.50 9.82
CA ILE A 28 -10.03 -16.00 10.99
C ILE A 28 -10.80 -14.84 11.63
N ASN A 29 -11.38 -13.99 10.81
CA ASN A 29 -12.15 -12.81 11.23
C ASN A 29 -13.56 -12.83 10.58
N PRO A 30 -14.51 -13.57 11.14
CA PRO A 30 -15.86 -13.71 10.55
C PRO A 30 -16.69 -12.42 10.53
N ALA A 31 -16.29 -11.39 11.26
CA ALA A 31 -17.02 -10.12 11.35
C ALA A 31 -16.80 -9.19 10.14
N ILE A 32 -15.84 -9.47 9.27
CA ILE A 32 -15.57 -8.66 8.08
C ILE A 32 -16.60 -8.92 6.98
N GLY A 33 -16.84 -7.86 6.16
CA GLY A 33 -17.79 -7.92 5.03
C GLY A 33 -17.36 -8.83 3.88
N ASP A 34 -18.17 -8.85 2.85
CA ASP A 34 -17.91 -9.64 1.63
C ASP A 34 -17.13 -8.87 0.57
N GLU A 35 -17.15 -7.55 0.62
CA GLU A 35 -16.46 -6.66 -0.30
C GLU A 35 -15.10 -6.26 0.26
N ILE A 36 -14.10 -6.23 -0.62
CA ILE A 36 -12.74 -5.80 -0.31
C ILE A 36 -12.10 -5.23 -1.57
N ASP A 37 -11.39 -4.13 -1.41
CA ASP A 37 -10.55 -3.57 -2.45
C ASP A 37 -9.24 -4.36 -2.59
N ALA A 38 -8.77 -4.48 -3.83
CA ALA A 38 -7.51 -5.14 -4.15
C ALA A 38 -6.75 -4.29 -5.17
N TRP A 39 -5.51 -3.95 -4.85
CA TRP A 39 -4.71 -3.07 -5.68
C TRP A 39 -3.22 -3.37 -5.60
N ALA A 40 -2.47 -2.97 -6.62
CA ALA A 40 -1.02 -3.05 -6.67
C ALA A 40 -0.41 -1.64 -6.59
N PHE A 41 0.79 -1.53 -6.00
CA PHE A 41 1.53 -0.27 -6.04
C PHE A 41 1.83 0.15 -7.48
N GLY A 42 1.75 1.44 -7.77
CA GLY A 42 1.91 2.00 -9.11
C GLY A 42 3.31 1.88 -9.70
N VAL A 43 4.31 1.74 -8.84
CA VAL A 43 5.72 1.51 -9.20
C VAL A 43 6.27 0.36 -8.37
N GLN A 44 7.18 -0.43 -8.95
CA GLN A 44 7.87 -1.53 -8.24
C GLN A 44 6.91 -2.43 -7.44
N ALA A 45 5.77 -2.79 -8.04
CA ALA A 45 4.68 -3.47 -7.36
C ALA A 45 5.13 -4.71 -6.57
N ASP A 46 5.97 -5.57 -7.15
CA ASP A 46 6.44 -6.79 -6.51
C ASP A 46 7.34 -6.50 -5.30
N GLN A 47 8.24 -5.53 -5.44
CA GLN A 47 9.15 -5.15 -4.36
C GLN A 47 8.42 -4.50 -3.20
N LEU A 48 7.48 -3.58 -3.47
CA LEU A 48 6.71 -2.90 -2.42
C LEU A 48 5.76 -3.85 -1.73
N ALA A 49 5.11 -4.76 -2.46
CA ALA A 49 4.27 -5.80 -1.87
C ALA A 49 5.08 -6.73 -0.93
N ASP A 50 6.32 -7.07 -1.30
CA ASP A 50 7.22 -7.86 -0.45
C ASP A 50 7.61 -7.10 0.83
N LEU A 51 7.87 -5.80 0.75
CA LEU A 51 8.15 -4.96 1.93
C LEU A 51 6.95 -4.93 2.89
N VAL A 52 5.72 -4.85 2.38
CA VAL A 52 4.51 -4.96 3.21
C VAL A 52 4.41 -6.33 3.85
N LEU A 53 4.60 -7.39 3.07
CA LEU A 53 4.54 -8.77 3.56
C LEU A 53 5.50 -9.03 4.70
N ARG A 54 6.74 -8.48 4.61
CA ARG A 54 7.76 -8.59 5.65
C ARG A 54 7.58 -7.63 6.83
N GLY A 55 6.60 -6.73 6.77
CA GLY A 55 6.35 -5.74 7.81
C GLY A 55 7.33 -4.57 7.84
N GLU A 56 8.13 -4.39 6.78
CA GLU A 56 9.06 -3.25 6.65
C GLU A 56 8.36 -1.99 6.12
N LYS A 57 7.34 -2.17 5.26
CA LYS A 57 6.49 -1.09 4.79
C LYS A 57 5.15 -1.13 5.53
N THR A 58 4.91 -0.10 6.35
CA THR A 58 3.71 0.05 7.18
C THR A 58 2.96 1.35 6.94
N ALA A 59 3.34 2.07 5.89
CA ALA A 59 2.70 3.30 5.45
C ALA A 59 2.80 3.48 3.94
N THR A 60 1.94 4.30 3.38
CA THR A 60 1.96 4.70 1.98
C THR A 60 1.44 6.13 1.81
N ALA A 61 1.64 6.70 0.63
CA ALA A 61 1.26 8.05 0.29
C ALA A 61 0.66 8.12 -1.11
N SER A 62 -0.32 9.00 -1.28
CA SER A 62 -0.97 9.27 -2.57
C SER A 62 -1.36 10.74 -2.68
N VAL A 63 -1.63 11.21 -3.90
CA VAL A 63 -1.98 12.61 -4.15
C VAL A 63 -3.45 12.87 -3.82
N TYR A 64 -3.71 13.85 -2.95
CA TYR A 64 -5.06 14.19 -2.49
C TYR A 64 -6.01 14.61 -3.62
N GLU A 65 -5.56 15.46 -4.55
CA GLU A 65 -6.38 15.98 -5.64
C GLU A 65 -6.86 14.89 -6.60
N LEU A 66 -6.14 13.78 -6.72
CA LEU A 66 -6.52 12.69 -7.61
C LEU A 66 -7.77 11.96 -7.12
N TYR A 67 -8.01 11.88 -5.83
CA TYR A 67 -9.26 11.30 -5.30
C TYR A 67 -10.50 12.05 -5.80
N LYS A 68 -10.41 13.38 -5.84
CA LYS A 68 -11.49 14.20 -6.39
C LYS A 68 -11.60 14.07 -7.90
N PHE A 69 -10.47 14.03 -8.59
CA PHE A 69 -10.43 13.88 -10.05
C PHE A 69 -11.03 12.53 -10.50
N GLU A 70 -10.71 11.47 -9.78
CA GLU A 70 -11.20 10.11 -10.06
C GLU A 70 -12.57 9.82 -9.46
N ASN A 71 -13.13 10.75 -8.69
CA ASN A 71 -14.37 10.60 -7.92
C ASN A 71 -14.34 9.41 -6.96
N GLU A 72 -13.16 9.21 -6.33
CA GLU A 72 -12.94 8.15 -5.34
C GLU A 72 -12.98 8.71 -3.92
N PRO A 73 -13.52 7.95 -2.94
CA PRO A 73 -13.47 8.35 -1.55
C PRO A 73 -12.05 8.23 -0.99
N LEU A 74 -11.74 9.06 0.01
CA LEU A 74 -10.49 8.89 0.76
C LEU A 74 -10.49 7.56 1.52
N PRO A 75 -9.30 6.96 1.73
CA PRO A 75 -9.14 5.79 2.58
C PRO A 75 -9.71 6.04 3.97
N GLN A 76 -10.24 5.01 4.59
CA GLN A 76 -10.86 5.10 5.92
C GLN A 76 -10.20 4.13 6.89
N VAL A 77 -9.98 4.59 8.12
CA VAL A 77 -9.51 3.75 9.23
C VAL A 77 -10.47 2.59 9.47
N GLY A 78 -9.93 1.40 9.66
CA GLY A 78 -10.69 0.18 9.92
C GLY A 78 -11.11 -0.58 8.66
N THR A 79 -10.81 -0.08 7.47
CA THR A 79 -10.99 -0.83 6.21
C THR A 79 -9.81 -1.75 5.92
N PHE A 80 -10.06 -2.75 5.09
CA PHE A 80 -9.09 -3.77 4.70
C PHE A 80 -8.86 -3.71 3.20
N ASP A 81 -7.60 -3.90 2.79
CA ASP A 81 -7.23 -3.97 1.38
C ASP A 81 -6.35 -5.20 1.12
N ILE A 82 -6.48 -5.78 -0.07
CA ILE A 82 -5.56 -6.81 -0.54
C ILE A 82 -4.47 -6.15 -1.39
N ILE A 83 -3.23 -6.35 -1.00
CA ILE A 83 -2.07 -5.92 -1.79
C ILE A 83 -1.78 -6.98 -2.85
N LEU A 84 -1.69 -6.53 -4.10
CA LEU A 84 -1.39 -7.36 -5.25
C LEU A 84 0.05 -7.18 -5.72
N ASP A 85 0.58 -8.22 -6.37
CA ASP A 85 1.81 -8.11 -7.14
C ASP A 85 1.54 -7.61 -8.58
N SER A 86 2.59 -7.48 -9.40
CA SER A 86 2.51 -7.03 -10.80
C SER A 86 1.69 -7.95 -11.72
N ARG A 87 1.36 -9.16 -11.27
CA ARG A 87 0.54 -10.15 -11.98
C ARG A 87 -0.88 -10.27 -11.42
N ASN A 88 -1.32 -9.29 -10.61
CA ASN A 88 -2.61 -9.28 -9.94
C ASN A 88 -2.86 -10.49 -9.02
N ARG A 89 -1.79 -11.08 -8.47
CA ARG A 89 -1.90 -12.13 -7.46
C ARG A 89 -1.90 -11.52 -6.06
N ALA A 90 -2.67 -12.10 -5.15
CA ALA A 90 -2.77 -11.62 -3.78
C ALA A 90 -1.49 -11.94 -2.99
N VAL A 91 -0.90 -10.93 -2.38
CA VAL A 91 0.32 -11.04 -1.57
C VAL A 91 -0.01 -11.04 -0.08
N CYS A 92 -0.79 -10.06 0.37
CA CYS A 92 -1.20 -9.93 1.77
C CYS A 92 -2.46 -9.08 1.91
N ILE A 93 -3.04 -9.09 3.10
CA ILE A 93 -4.15 -8.20 3.50
C ILE A 93 -3.62 -7.23 4.55
N ILE A 94 -3.96 -5.97 4.39
CA ILE A 94 -3.67 -4.90 5.33
C ILE A 94 -4.96 -4.34 5.93
N GLU A 95 -4.86 -3.78 7.13
CA GLU A 95 -5.90 -2.96 7.76
C GLU A 95 -5.38 -1.53 7.90
N ILE A 96 -6.15 -0.56 7.43
CA ILE A 96 -5.83 0.86 7.56
C ILE A 96 -6.00 1.28 9.02
N THR A 97 -4.95 1.80 9.65
CA THR A 97 -4.94 2.19 11.06
C THR A 97 -4.92 3.69 11.29
N LYS A 98 -4.46 4.47 10.31
CA LYS A 98 -4.43 5.93 10.37
C LYS A 98 -4.48 6.53 8.98
N VAL A 99 -5.22 7.62 8.84
CA VAL A 99 -5.30 8.43 7.62
C VAL A 99 -5.13 9.90 7.99
N SER A 100 -4.28 10.60 7.28
CA SER A 100 -4.10 12.05 7.42
C SER A 100 -3.77 12.69 6.05
N VAL A 101 -3.97 13.99 5.95
CA VAL A 101 -3.66 14.76 4.74
C VAL A 101 -2.73 15.90 5.16
N LEU A 102 -1.56 15.99 4.54
CA LEU A 102 -0.58 17.04 4.76
C LEU A 102 -0.04 17.56 3.43
N PRO A 103 0.44 18.82 3.39
CA PRO A 103 1.23 19.28 2.25
C PRO A 103 2.52 18.46 2.10
N PHE A 104 2.98 18.28 0.87
CA PHE A 104 4.20 17.52 0.57
C PHE A 104 5.42 17.97 1.41
N ASN A 105 5.61 19.27 1.58
CA ASN A 105 6.73 19.82 2.34
C ASN A 105 6.62 19.66 3.87
N GLU A 106 5.49 19.14 4.37
CA GLU A 106 5.30 18.89 5.81
C GLU A 106 5.37 17.40 6.18
N ILE A 107 5.68 16.53 5.22
CA ILE A 107 5.82 15.08 5.48
C ILE A 107 7.03 14.84 6.38
N SER A 108 6.84 14.03 7.42
CA SER A 108 7.87 13.76 8.42
C SER A 108 8.86 12.67 8.02
N ALA A 109 10.06 12.72 8.61
CA ALA A 109 11.03 11.64 8.48
C ALA A 109 10.52 10.31 9.08
N GLU A 110 9.65 10.38 10.09
CA GLU A 110 8.99 9.20 10.66
C GLU A 110 8.08 8.51 9.64
N HIS A 111 7.28 9.27 8.88
CA HIS A 111 6.45 8.70 7.83
C HIS A 111 7.29 8.06 6.73
N ALA A 112 8.34 8.74 6.26
CA ALA A 112 9.26 8.19 5.27
C ALA A 112 9.90 6.87 5.73
N PHE A 113 10.28 6.77 7.00
CA PHE A 113 10.79 5.54 7.59
C PHE A 113 9.74 4.41 7.57
N LYS A 114 8.49 4.71 7.91
CA LYS A 114 7.39 3.73 7.89
C LYS A 114 7.04 3.24 6.49
N GLU A 115 7.29 4.04 5.45
CA GLU A 115 7.13 3.57 4.07
C GLU A 115 8.18 2.52 3.68
N GLY A 116 9.32 2.49 4.36
CA GLY A 116 10.28 1.40 4.31
C GLY A 116 11.09 1.28 3.02
N GLU A 117 11.02 2.26 2.13
CA GLU A 117 11.61 2.20 0.79
C GLU A 117 13.02 2.81 0.76
N GLY A 118 13.87 2.27 -0.11
CA GLY A 118 15.24 2.72 -0.29
C GLY A 118 16.04 2.69 1.01
N ASP A 119 16.70 3.78 1.34
CA ASP A 119 17.43 3.95 2.61
C ASP A 119 16.54 4.39 3.78
N LYS A 120 15.22 4.49 3.57
CA LYS A 120 14.19 4.91 4.53
C LYS A 120 14.34 6.37 4.99
N SER A 121 15.14 7.17 4.32
CA SER A 121 15.32 8.59 4.63
C SER A 121 14.23 9.48 4.04
N LEU A 122 13.99 10.63 4.68
CA LEU A 122 13.10 11.65 4.13
C LEU A 122 13.59 12.20 2.79
N ALA A 123 14.89 12.36 2.62
CA ALA A 123 15.49 12.85 1.38
C ALA A 123 15.20 11.90 0.20
N TYR A 124 15.37 10.59 0.40
CA TYR A 124 14.99 9.58 -0.59
C TYR A 124 13.49 9.61 -0.89
N TRP A 125 12.67 9.64 0.17
CA TRP A 125 11.21 9.69 0.04
C TRP A 125 10.76 10.90 -0.78
N GLN A 126 11.28 12.09 -0.48
CA GLN A 126 10.94 13.32 -1.20
C GLN A 126 11.32 13.25 -2.67
N GLN A 127 12.51 12.77 -3.00
CA GLN A 127 12.96 12.65 -4.38
C GLN A 127 12.05 11.72 -5.18
N VAL A 128 11.82 10.53 -4.68
CA VAL A 128 11.03 9.49 -5.38
C VAL A 128 9.56 9.91 -5.53
N HIS A 129 8.97 10.46 -4.47
CA HIS A 129 7.56 10.87 -4.51
C HIS A 129 7.33 12.15 -5.30
N GLU A 130 8.27 13.08 -5.35
CA GLU A 130 8.16 14.25 -6.21
C GLU A 130 8.09 13.82 -7.69
N GLU A 131 8.96 12.91 -8.12
CA GLU A 131 8.93 12.36 -9.48
C GLU A 131 7.60 11.64 -9.76
N PHE A 132 7.21 10.71 -8.90
CA PHE A 132 6.00 9.91 -9.07
C PHE A 132 4.71 10.75 -9.03
N PHE A 133 4.58 11.67 -8.08
CA PHE A 133 3.41 12.53 -7.97
C PHE A 133 3.31 13.52 -9.13
N THR A 134 4.43 14.01 -9.63
CA THR A 134 4.46 14.85 -10.84
C THR A 134 3.89 14.08 -12.04
N GLU A 135 4.31 12.84 -12.25
CA GLU A 135 3.79 11.98 -13.32
C GLU A 135 2.28 11.74 -13.17
N CYS A 136 1.81 11.40 -11.97
CA CYS A 136 0.39 11.18 -11.71
C CYS A 136 -0.47 12.44 -11.94
N LEU A 137 0.03 13.61 -11.57
CA LEU A 137 -0.70 14.88 -11.72
C LEU A 137 -0.79 15.33 -13.18
N VAL A 138 0.24 15.06 -13.99
CA VAL A 138 0.22 15.36 -15.43
C VAL A 138 -0.94 14.66 -16.13
N GLU A 139 -1.25 13.43 -15.78
CA GLU A 139 -2.38 12.68 -16.36
C GLU A 139 -3.74 13.34 -16.06
N ALA A 140 -3.82 14.09 -14.97
CA ALA A 140 -5.01 14.85 -14.56
C ALA A 140 -4.98 16.32 -15.00
N ASP A 141 -3.99 16.72 -15.81
CA ASP A 141 -3.74 18.13 -16.20
C ASP A 141 -3.52 19.06 -15.00
N LEU A 142 -2.85 18.55 -13.97
CA LEU A 142 -2.48 19.25 -12.74
C LEU A 142 -0.96 19.36 -12.61
N GLU A 143 -0.50 20.33 -11.83
CA GLU A 143 0.92 20.56 -11.57
C GLU A 143 1.29 20.22 -10.13
N PHE A 144 2.45 19.59 -9.96
CA PHE A 144 3.04 19.37 -8.65
C PHE A 144 3.61 20.66 -8.07
N SER A 145 3.45 20.86 -6.76
CA SER A 145 4.15 21.87 -5.97
C SER A 145 4.53 21.30 -4.61
N GLN A 146 5.37 22.02 -3.87
CA GLN A 146 5.72 21.65 -2.50
C GLN A 146 4.52 21.68 -1.53
N GLU A 147 3.44 22.34 -1.93
CA GLU A 147 2.18 22.43 -1.17
C GLU A 147 1.12 21.43 -1.64
N THR A 148 1.43 20.58 -2.63
CA THR A 148 0.54 19.52 -3.09
C THR A 148 0.09 18.68 -1.92
N GLY A 149 -1.23 18.50 -1.77
CA GLY A 149 -1.82 17.68 -0.71
C GLY A 149 -1.48 16.20 -0.88
N VAL A 150 -1.06 15.57 0.20
CA VAL A 150 -0.68 14.15 0.23
C VAL A 150 -1.55 13.43 1.25
N VAL A 151 -2.22 12.37 0.82
CA VAL A 151 -2.93 11.44 1.69
C VAL A 151 -1.92 10.45 2.24
N LEU A 152 -1.79 10.41 3.55
CA LEU A 152 -0.91 9.51 4.28
C LEU A 152 -1.73 8.42 4.94
N GLU A 153 -1.37 7.18 4.67
CA GLU A 153 -1.99 6.02 5.29
C GLU A 153 -0.95 5.26 6.10
N GLU A 154 -1.30 4.92 7.33
CA GLU A 154 -0.60 3.89 8.08
C GLU A 154 -1.47 2.64 8.11
N PHE A 155 -0.84 1.48 8.03
CA PHE A 155 -1.54 0.20 8.02
C PHE A 155 -0.73 -0.88 8.74
N ARG A 156 -1.39 -1.99 9.01
CA ARG A 156 -0.75 -3.21 9.50
C ARG A 156 -1.15 -4.39 8.62
N LYS A 157 -0.23 -5.31 8.39
CA LYS A 157 -0.53 -6.58 7.77
C LYS A 157 -1.34 -7.43 8.75
N VAL A 158 -2.47 -7.95 8.29
CA VAL A 158 -3.35 -8.84 9.08
C VAL A 158 -3.39 -10.28 8.55
N TYR A 159 -2.99 -10.47 7.29
CA TYR A 159 -2.90 -11.79 6.68
C TYR A 159 -1.80 -11.80 5.60
N PRO A 160 -0.99 -12.85 5.45
CA PRO A 160 -0.92 -14.03 6.32
C PRO A 160 -0.51 -13.70 7.75
N LEU A 161 -0.91 -14.57 8.69
CA LEU A 161 -0.46 -14.45 10.08
C LEU A 161 1.05 -14.68 10.14
N ASP A 162 1.72 -13.97 11.02
CA ASP A 162 3.14 -14.21 11.26
C ASP A 162 3.30 -15.61 11.87
N GLN A 163 4.31 -16.33 11.39
CA GLN A 163 4.64 -17.62 11.97
C GLN A 163 5.24 -17.41 13.35
N ALA A 164 4.74 -18.18 14.30
CA ALA A 164 5.25 -18.18 15.66
C ALA A 164 6.69 -18.72 15.73
#